data_679fd627dc05ecff4d213ca71dda06de
#
_entry.id   679fd627dc05ecff4d213ca71dda06de
#
_cell.length_a   1.000
_cell.length_b   1.000
_cell.length_c   1.000
_cell.angle_alpha   90.00
_cell.angle_beta   90.00
_cell.angle_gamma   90.00
#
_symmetry.space_group_name_H-M   'P 1'
#
loop_
_entity.id
_entity.type
_entity.pdbx_description
1 polymer ?
#
loop_
_entity_poly.entity_id
_entity_poly.type
_entity_poly.pdbx_seq_one_letter_code
_entity_poly.pdbx_strand_id
1 'polypeptide(L)'
;MLRLFYLIVCAALFISVQKKEYRFAWDANNPLEWSDFRATPERGSAYAATANSGLSHKYTINSEGYLVKKASVISANFYPNLSWYKPKLIDENTLAHEQTHFDISELHARLLRKAIAEYRFTDNSKAEIQKIYKSIEAQRRAMQIRFDKETNHSQNKEIEQNWESFMRLNLQKLNSYK
;
A
#
# COMPACT_ATOMS: atom_id res chain seq x y z
N MET A 1 -46.11 23.79 -45.17
CA MET A 1 -46.17 22.84 -44.05
C MET A 1 -44.75 22.45 -43.67
N LEU A 2 -44.19 23.06 -42.63
CA LEU A 2 -42.81 22.84 -42.17
C LEU A 2 -42.84 21.80 -41.04
N ARG A 3 -42.30 20.62 -41.26
CA ARG A 3 -42.19 19.57 -40.23
C ARG A 3 -40.93 19.80 -39.42
N LEU A 4 -41.08 20.19 -38.17
CA LEU A 4 -40.06 20.35 -37.17
C LEU A 4 -39.67 18.98 -36.64
N PHE A 5 -38.47 18.47 -36.95
CA PHE A 5 -37.91 17.25 -36.35
C PHE A 5 -37.24 17.64 -35.01
N TYR A 6 -37.82 17.24 -33.90
CA TYR A 6 -37.19 17.29 -32.60
C TYR A 6 -36.24 16.09 -32.46
N LEU A 7 -34.92 16.36 -32.49
CA LEU A 7 -33.89 15.41 -32.10
C LEU A 7 -33.76 15.40 -30.58
N ILE A 8 -34.33 14.38 -29.93
CA ILE A 8 -34.11 14.13 -28.50
C ILE A 8 -32.73 13.45 -28.37
N VAL A 9 -31.72 14.22 -27.95
CA VAL A 9 -30.42 13.69 -27.57
C VAL A 9 -30.55 13.19 -26.14
N CYS A 10 -30.74 11.87 -25.95
CA CYS A 10 -30.62 11.22 -24.65
C CYS A 10 -29.14 11.15 -24.27
N ALA A 11 -28.66 12.12 -23.48
CA ALA A 11 -27.37 12.04 -22.82
C ALA A 11 -27.47 11.00 -21.70
N ALA A 12 -27.03 9.77 -21.97
CA ALA A 12 -26.86 8.75 -20.95
C ALA A 12 -25.69 9.14 -20.05
N LEU A 13 -25.99 9.66 -18.87
CA LEU A 13 -25.02 9.89 -17.80
C LEU A 13 -24.56 8.52 -17.28
N PHE A 14 -23.43 8.05 -17.77
CA PHE A 14 -22.73 6.93 -17.15
C PHE A 14 -22.16 7.38 -15.80
N ILE A 15 -22.94 7.20 -14.73
CA ILE A 15 -22.42 7.32 -13.37
C ILE A 15 -21.54 6.10 -13.14
N SER A 16 -20.23 6.25 -13.36
CA SER A 16 -19.24 5.27 -12.95
C SER A 16 -19.20 5.25 -11.42
N VAL A 17 -19.91 4.30 -10.82
CA VAL A 17 -19.75 4.01 -9.39
C VAL A 17 -18.40 3.37 -9.22
N GLN A 18 -17.39 4.16 -8.84
CA GLN A 18 -16.09 3.62 -8.44
C GLN A 18 -16.32 2.76 -7.20
N LYS A 19 -16.36 1.42 -7.40
CA LYS A 19 -16.40 0.45 -6.31
C LYS A 19 -15.14 0.67 -5.46
N LYS A 20 -15.33 1.13 -4.23
CA LYS A 20 -14.20 1.32 -3.29
C LYS A 20 -13.49 -0.02 -3.13
N GLU A 21 -12.19 -0.05 -3.47
CA GLU A 21 -11.39 -1.26 -3.34
C GLU A 21 -11.36 -1.72 -1.88
N TYR A 22 -11.67 -2.99 -1.64
CA TYR A 22 -11.60 -3.57 -0.30
C TYR A 22 -10.14 -3.69 0.13
N ARG A 23 -9.84 -3.20 1.32
CA ARG A 23 -8.51 -3.26 1.91
C ARG A 23 -8.60 -3.28 3.43
N PHE A 24 -7.57 -3.80 4.07
CA PHE A 24 -7.40 -3.73 5.52
C PHE A 24 -6.00 -3.22 5.89
N ALA A 25 -5.89 -2.64 7.09
CA ALA A 25 -4.63 -2.10 7.59
C ALA A 25 -3.74 -3.21 8.14
N TRP A 26 -2.44 -2.99 8.12
CA TRP A 26 -1.46 -3.85 8.77
C TRP A 26 -1.72 -3.93 10.29
N ASP A 27 -1.63 -5.16 10.82
CA ASP A 27 -1.76 -5.43 12.24
C ASP A 27 -0.78 -6.56 12.64
N ALA A 28 0.07 -6.29 13.65
CA ALA A 28 1.04 -7.27 14.15
C ALA A 28 0.40 -8.55 14.76
N ASN A 29 -0.84 -8.46 15.18
CA ASN A 29 -1.56 -9.59 15.80
C ASN A 29 -2.34 -10.43 14.78
N ASN A 30 -2.45 -9.94 13.56
CA ASN A 30 -3.19 -10.58 12.46
C ASN A 30 -2.32 -10.61 11.21
N PRO A 31 -1.31 -11.50 11.14
CA PRO A 31 -0.50 -11.66 9.94
C PRO A 31 -1.36 -12.17 8.77
N LEU A 32 -0.83 -12.04 7.56
CA LEU A 32 -1.51 -12.52 6.35
C LEU A 32 -1.72 -14.04 6.39
N GLU A 33 -2.87 -14.44 5.87
CA GLU A 33 -3.21 -15.82 5.59
C GLU A 33 -3.51 -15.98 4.09
N TRP A 34 -3.41 -17.20 3.54
CA TRP A 34 -3.76 -17.43 2.13
C TRP A 34 -5.21 -17.08 1.79
N SER A 35 -6.11 -17.13 2.74
CA SER A 35 -7.51 -16.68 2.62
C SER A 35 -7.68 -15.19 2.30
N ASP A 36 -6.63 -14.39 2.53
CA ASP A 36 -6.61 -12.96 2.20
C ASP A 36 -6.34 -12.68 0.73
N PHE A 37 -5.74 -13.63 0.01
CA PHE A 37 -5.37 -13.50 -1.40
C PHE A 37 -6.54 -13.93 -2.29
N ARG A 38 -7.35 -12.98 -2.76
CA ARG A 38 -8.66 -13.26 -3.40
C ARG A 38 -8.68 -13.03 -4.90
N ALA A 39 -7.62 -12.46 -5.48
CA ALA A 39 -7.54 -12.27 -6.92
C ALA A 39 -7.22 -13.56 -7.65
N THR A 40 -7.62 -13.64 -8.91
CA THR A 40 -7.21 -14.71 -9.80
C THR A 40 -5.74 -14.52 -10.17
N PRO A 41 -4.91 -15.58 -10.13
CA PRO A 41 -3.52 -15.50 -10.55
C PRO A 41 -3.38 -14.97 -11.98
N GLU A 42 -2.42 -14.08 -12.18
CA GLU A 42 -2.12 -13.53 -13.50
C GLU A 42 -1.65 -14.63 -14.46
N ARG A 43 -2.31 -14.71 -15.63
CA ARG A 43 -1.99 -15.73 -16.64
C ARG A 43 -0.57 -15.52 -17.16
N GLY A 44 0.26 -16.57 -17.12
CA GLY A 44 1.65 -16.51 -17.60
C GLY A 44 2.66 -15.91 -16.62
N SER A 45 2.23 -15.41 -15.45
CA SER A 45 3.15 -14.98 -14.42
C SER A 45 4.08 -16.11 -13.97
N ALA A 46 5.36 -15.82 -13.79
CA ALA A 46 6.35 -16.75 -13.24
C ALA A 46 6.26 -16.86 -11.70
N TYR A 47 5.62 -15.91 -11.04
CA TYR A 47 5.52 -15.86 -9.58
C TYR A 47 4.55 -16.88 -9.01
N ALA A 48 4.83 -17.35 -7.78
CA ALA A 48 3.97 -18.25 -7.02
C ALA A 48 2.82 -17.49 -6.33
N ALA A 49 3.08 -16.26 -5.90
CA ALA A 49 2.13 -15.35 -5.26
C ALA A 49 2.47 -13.89 -5.57
N THR A 50 1.58 -12.99 -5.16
CA THR A 50 1.80 -11.54 -5.18
C THR A 50 0.94 -10.88 -4.11
N ALA A 51 1.58 -10.26 -3.12
CA ALA A 51 0.92 -9.38 -2.15
C ALA A 51 0.84 -7.95 -2.69
N ASN A 52 -0.35 -7.46 -2.94
CA ASN A 52 -0.55 -6.06 -3.28
C ASN A 52 -0.74 -5.25 -1.99
N SER A 53 0.25 -4.44 -1.65
CA SER A 53 0.23 -3.60 -0.46
C SER A 53 0.70 -2.18 -0.76
N GLY A 54 0.28 -1.21 0.04
CA GLY A 54 0.66 0.18 -0.19
C GLY A 54 0.25 1.13 0.93
N LEU A 55 0.67 2.38 0.79
CA LEU A 55 0.35 3.44 1.73
C LEU A 55 -0.95 4.14 1.36
N SER A 56 -1.78 4.43 2.35
CA SER A 56 -2.86 5.40 2.23
C SER A 56 -2.69 6.50 3.27
N HIS A 57 -3.14 7.69 2.91
CA HIS A 57 -3.10 8.83 3.80
C HIS A 57 -4.34 9.71 3.63
N LYS A 58 -4.75 10.34 4.73
CA LYS A 58 -5.73 11.40 4.76
C LYS A 58 -5.17 12.52 5.64
N TYR A 59 -5.08 13.71 5.10
CA TYR A 59 -4.61 14.89 5.81
C TYR A 59 -5.73 15.91 5.97
N THR A 60 -5.74 16.59 7.11
CA THR A 60 -6.61 17.74 7.37
C THR A 60 -5.75 19.00 7.37
N ILE A 61 -6.14 19.98 6.55
CA ILE A 61 -5.49 21.27 6.44
C ILE A 61 -6.51 22.32 6.91
N ASN A 62 -6.08 23.25 7.75
CA ASN A 62 -6.94 24.34 8.22
C ASN A 62 -7.11 25.43 7.14
N SER A 63 -7.97 26.42 7.42
CA SER A 63 -8.26 27.55 6.50
C SER A 63 -7.05 28.40 6.17
N GLU A 64 -6.01 28.38 7.00
CA GLU A 64 -4.76 29.14 6.81
C GLU A 64 -3.68 28.34 6.05
N GLY A 65 -4.00 27.10 5.60
CA GLY A 65 -3.07 26.26 4.84
C GLY A 65 -2.18 25.33 5.69
N TYR A 66 -2.29 25.37 7.02
CA TYR A 66 -1.46 24.57 7.91
C TYR A 66 -2.03 23.16 8.15
N LEU A 67 -1.13 22.18 8.24
CA LEU A 67 -1.48 20.80 8.55
C LEU A 67 -1.96 20.63 10.00
N VAL A 68 -3.11 20.02 10.17
CA VAL A 68 -3.63 19.55 11.48
C VAL A 68 -3.11 18.14 11.73
N LYS A 69 -1.88 18.01 12.25
CA LYS A 69 -1.17 16.72 12.41
C LYS A 69 -2.01 15.65 13.11
N LYS A 70 -2.71 15.99 14.20
CA LYS A 70 -3.53 15.06 15.00
C LYS A 70 -4.74 14.49 14.25
N ALA A 71 -5.19 15.15 13.18
CA ALA A 71 -6.29 14.71 12.35
C ALA A 71 -5.81 13.96 11.09
N SER A 72 -4.51 13.73 10.95
CA SER A 72 -3.93 13.00 9.84
C SER A 72 -3.93 11.50 10.12
N VAL A 73 -4.33 10.71 9.12
CA VAL A 73 -4.35 9.24 9.18
C VAL A 73 -3.44 8.70 8.09
N ILE A 74 -2.50 7.85 8.46
CA ILE A 74 -1.57 7.17 7.56
C ILE A 74 -1.62 5.68 7.89
N SER A 75 -1.79 4.84 6.88
CA SER A 75 -1.88 3.38 7.06
C SER A 75 -1.16 2.65 5.93
N ALA A 76 -0.49 1.56 6.27
CA ALA A 76 -0.17 0.52 5.31
C ALA A 76 -1.41 -0.36 5.13
N ASN A 77 -1.75 -0.69 3.89
CA ASN A 77 -2.93 -1.49 3.57
C ASN A 77 -2.55 -2.65 2.66
N PHE A 78 -3.23 -3.77 2.87
CA PHE A 78 -3.26 -4.90 1.98
C PHE A 78 -4.53 -4.86 1.13
N TYR A 79 -4.43 -5.31 -0.13
CA TYR A 79 -5.53 -5.30 -1.09
C TYR A 79 -5.88 -6.73 -1.54
N PRO A 80 -6.80 -7.41 -0.85
CA PRO A 80 -7.15 -8.80 -1.12
C PRO A 80 -7.52 -9.09 -2.57
N ASN A 81 -8.33 -8.23 -3.18
CA ASN A 81 -8.81 -8.43 -4.54
C ASN A 81 -7.76 -8.13 -5.63
N LEU A 82 -6.58 -7.64 -5.23
CA LEU A 82 -5.42 -7.43 -6.10
C LEU A 82 -4.27 -8.40 -5.78
N SER A 83 -4.41 -9.20 -4.72
CA SER A 83 -3.41 -10.16 -4.26
C SER A 83 -3.86 -11.58 -4.60
N TRP A 84 -2.93 -12.39 -5.10
CA TRP A 84 -3.24 -13.74 -5.57
C TRP A 84 -2.10 -14.71 -5.27
N TYR A 85 -2.38 -16.00 -5.31
CA TYR A 85 -1.40 -17.07 -5.22
C TYR A 85 -1.78 -18.27 -6.10
N LYS A 86 -0.81 -19.12 -6.40
CA LYS A 86 -0.99 -20.39 -7.13
C LYS A 86 -0.86 -21.56 -6.17
N PRO A 87 -1.93 -22.24 -5.79
CA PRO A 87 -1.91 -23.28 -4.74
C PRO A 87 -0.89 -24.41 -4.93
N LYS A 88 -0.49 -24.67 -6.16
CA LYS A 88 0.48 -25.74 -6.49
C LYS A 88 1.95 -25.28 -6.40
N LEU A 89 2.21 -23.98 -6.22
CA LEU A 89 3.55 -23.39 -6.27
C LEU A 89 3.97 -22.74 -4.95
N ILE A 90 3.09 -22.70 -3.96
CA ILE A 90 3.34 -22.06 -2.67
C ILE A 90 3.84 -23.05 -1.63
N ASP A 91 4.63 -22.53 -0.70
CA ASP A 91 5.06 -23.19 0.54
C ASP A 91 4.98 -22.20 1.72
N GLU A 92 5.44 -22.61 2.91
CA GLU A 92 5.48 -21.75 4.10
C GLU A 92 6.35 -20.50 3.90
N ASN A 93 7.46 -20.63 3.16
CA ASN A 93 8.34 -19.48 2.90
C ASN A 93 7.68 -18.47 1.97
N THR A 94 6.86 -18.92 1.03
CA THR A 94 6.13 -18.02 0.11
C THR A 94 5.19 -17.09 0.89
N LEU A 95 4.48 -17.58 1.91
CA LEU A 95 3.62 -16.72 2.72
C LEU A 95 4.42 -15.71 3.56
N ALA A 96 5.54 -16.16 4.15
CA ALA A 96 6.44 -15.29 4.91
C ALA A 96 7.04 -14.18 4.02
N HIS A 97 7.38 -14.50 2.77
CA HIS A 97 7.82 -13.54 1.76
C HIS A 97 6.75 -12.47 1.49
N GLU A 98 5.52 -12.88 1.24
CA GLU A 98 4.39 -11.96 1.00
C GLU A 98 4.07 -11.11 2.25
N GLN A 99 4.20 -11.68 3.46
CA GLN A 99 4.10 -10.93 4.70
C GLN A 99 5.19 -9.86 4.80
N THR A 100 6.42 -10.18 4.41
CA THR A 100 7.53 -9.22 4.43
C THR A 100 7.29 -8.05 3.48
N HIS A 101 6.67 -8.25 2.32
CA HIS A 101 6.20 -7.16 1.46
C HIS A 101 5.20 -6.23 2.18
N PHE A 102 4.30 -6.79 2.98
CA PHE A 102 3.35 -5.99 3.76
C PHE A 102 4.05 -5.26 4.92
N ASP A 103 5.01 -5.91 5.58
CA ASP A 103 5.83 -5.31 6.64
C ASP A 103 6.68 -4.15 6.12
N ILE A 104 7.25 -4.25 4.92
CA ILE A 104 7.93 -3.14 4.24
C ILE A 104 6.98 -1.94 4.06
N SER A 105 5.72 -2.20 3.72
CA SER A 105 4.72 -1.14 3.62
C SER A 105 4.44 -0.48 4.98
N GLU A 106 4.30 -1.25 6.07
CA GLU A 106 4.12 -0.70 7.42
C GLU A 106 5.36 0.05 7.91
N LEU A 107 6.57 -0.45 7.65
CA LEU A 107 7.79 0.26 7.97
C LEU A 107 7.76 1.68 7.38
N HIS A 108 7.37 1.81 6.11
CA HIS A 108 7.31 3.11 5.44
C HIS A 108 6.11 3.94 5.87
N ALA A 109 5.01 3.33 6.32
CA ALA A 109 3.92 4.06 6.99
C ALA A 109 4.41 4.72 8.28
N ARG A 110 5.19 4.00 9.10
CA ARG A 110 5.81 4.55 10.33
C ARG A 110 6.83 5.63 10.02
N LEU A 111 7.66 5.45 9.01
CA LEU A 111 8.60 6.49 8.54
C LEU A 111 7.86 7.74 8.06
N LEU A 112 6.73 7.58 7.37
CA LEU A 112 5.90 8.71 6.94
C LEU A 112 5.24 9.41 8.13
N ARG A 113 4.70 8.67 9.11
CA ARG A 113 4.15 9.23 10.36
C ARG A 113 5.23 10.01 11.12
N LYS A 114 6.44 9.45 11.24
CA LYS A 114 7.59 10.12 11.84
C LYS A 114 7.92 11.42 11.12
N ALA A 115 8.11 11.37 9.82
CA ALA A 115 8.44 12.55 9.02
C ALA A 115 7.38 13.65 9.16
N ILE A 116 6.09 13.31 9.13
CA ILE A 116 4.98 14.26 9.34
C ILE A 116 5.00 14.82 10.77
N ALA A 117 5.30 14.01 11.78
CA ALA A 117 5.34 14.45 13.18
C ALA A 117 6.46 15.46 13.43
N GLU A 118 7.66 15.22 12.87
CA GLU A 118 8.88 16.00 13.11
C GLU A 118 8.99 17.24 12.21
N TYR A 119 8.36 17.24 11.02
CA TYR A 119 8.45 18.34 10.08
C TYR A 119 7.71 19.60 10.57
N ARG A 120 8.30 20.77 10.35
CA ARG A 120 7.68 22.08 10.60
C ARG A 120 6.99 22.56 9.33
N PHE A 121 5.68 22.36 9.25
CA PHE A 121 4.89 22.76 8.10
C PHE A 121 4.66 24.27 8.06
N THR A 122 4.65 24.81 6.85
CA THR A 122 4.22 26.17 6.55
C THR A 122 2.74 26.20 6.10
N ASP A 123 2.25 27.36 5.68
CA ASP A 123 0.95 27.53 5.02
C ASP A 123 0.84 26.84 3.65
N ASN A 124 1.99 26.37 3.13
CA ASN A 124 2.04 25.53 1.91
C ASN A 124 2.10 24.02 2.23
N SER A 125 1.51 23.61 3.35
CA SER A 125 1.64 22.24 3.88
C SER A 125 1.20 21.16 2.89
N LYS A 126 0.25 21.45 1.99
CA LYS A 126 -0.17 20.50 0.95
C LYS A 126 0.97 20.08 0.01
N ALA A 127 1.76 21.02 -0.46
CA ALA A 127 2.90 20.72 -1.33
C ALA A 127 4.04 20.02 -0.56
N GLU A 128 4.27 20.45 0.68
CA GLU A 128 5.28 19.87 1.57
C GLU A 128 4.96 18.40 1.90
N ILE A 129 3.72 18.09 2.27
CA ILE A 129 3.23 16.73 2.49
C ILE A 129 3.43 15.88 1.24
N GLN A 130 3.05 16.40 0.07
CA GLN A 130 3.18 15.66 -1.19
C GLN A 130 4.65 15.32 -1.50
N LYS A 131 5.58 16.22 -1.21
CA LYS A 131 7.02 15.99 -1.38
C LYS A 131 7.52 14.89 -0.44
N ILE A 132 7.13 14.96 0.85
CA ILE A 132 7.50 13.95 1.85
C ILE A 132 6.93 12.59 1.45
N TYR A 133 5.65 12.51 1.10
CA TYR A 133 4.99 11.29 0.67
C TYR A 133 5.68 10.66 -0.54
N LYS A 134 5.95 11.44 -1.59
CA LYS A 134 6.64 10.93 -2.80
C LYS A 134 8.01 10.35 -2.48
N SER A 135 8.76 10.99 -1.58
CA SER A 135 10.07 10.49 -1.16
C SER A 135 9.97 9.16 -0.42
N ILE A 136 9.06 9.05 0.55
CA ILE A 136 8.83 7.81 1.32
C ILE A 136 8.31 6.68 0.43
N GLU A 137 7.38 6.97 -0.48
CA GLU A 137 6.84 5.97 -1.42
C GLU A 137 7.92 5.47 -2.40
N ALA A 138 8.81 6.33 -2.84
CA ALA A 138 9.95 5.91 -3.66
C ALA A 138 10.90 4.97 -2.90
N GLN A 139 11.19 5.26 -1.62
CA GLN A 139 11.99 4.40 -0.76
C GLN A 139 11.31 3.04 -0.52
N ARG A 140 9.98 3.04 -0.27
CA ARG A 140 9.21 1.80 -0.12
C ARG A 140 9.34 0.92 -1.36
N ARG A 141 9.11 1.48 -2.54
CA ARG A 141 9.22 0.73 -3.81
C ARG A 141 10.62 0.19 -4.05
N ALA A 142 11.64 1.00 -3.77
CA ALA A 142 13.03 0.56 -3.90
C ALA A 142 13.36 -0.59 -2.95
N MET A 143 12.84 -0.57 -1.71
CA MET A 143 13.02 -1.65 -0.75
C MET A 143 12.29 -2.93 -1.17
N GLN A 144 11.08 -2.85 -1.73
CA GLN A 144 10.35 -3.99 -2.29
C GLN A 144 11.17 -4.69 -3.39
N ILE A 145 11.64 -3.91 -4.36
CA ILE A 145 12.46 -4.41 -5.47
C ILE A 145 13.77 -5.05 -4.98
N ARG A 146 14.40 -4.43 -3.99
CA ARG A 146 15.63 -4.94 -3.38
C ARG A 146 15.38 -6.26 -2.66
N PHE A 147 14.29 -6.37 -1.90
CA PHE A 147 13.88 -7.57 -1.21
C PHE A 147 13.67 -8.73 -2.18
N ASP A 148 12.85 -8.55 -3.21
CA ASP A 148 12.61 -9.54 -4.26
C ASP A 148 13.93 -10.03 -4.90
N LYS A 149 14.80 -9.08 -5.24
CA LYS A 149 16.09 -9.40 -5.87
C LYS A 149 17.02 -10.20 -4.96
N GLU A 150 17.15 -9.79 -3.68
CA GLU A 150 18.08 -10.43 -2.74
C GLU A 150 17.60 -11.82 -2.32
N THR A 151 16.29 -12.00 -2.18
CA THR A 151 15.67 -13.28 -1.82
C THR A 151 15.47 -14.22 -3.01
N ASN A 152 15.75 -13.73 -4.22
CA ASN A 152 15.42 -14.42 -5.47
C ASN A 152 13.96 -14.90 -5.47
N HIS A 153 13.02 -13.98 -5.12
CA HIS A 153 11.59 -14.27 -5.03
C HIS A 153 11.28 -15.51 -4.17
N SER A 154 11.59 -15.43 -2.89
CA SER A 154 11.41 -16.48 -1.86
C SER A 154 12.25 -17.76 -2.01
N GLN A 155 13.19 -17.81 -2.94
CA GLN A 155 14.04 -19.00 -3.15
C GLN A 155 15.24 -19.05 -2.21
N ASN A 156 15.74 -17.91 -1.73
CA ASN A 156 16.88 -17.84 -0.82
C ASN A 156 16.41 -17.70 0.64
N LYS A 157 16.25 -18.85 1.30
CA LYS A 157 15.70 -18.94 2.68
C LYS A 157 16.56 -18.23 3.72
N GLU A 158 17.89 -18.25 3.58
CA GLU A 158 18.78 -17.56 4.53
C GLU A 158 18.61 -16.05 4.45
N ILE A 159 18.55 -15.52 3.25
CA ILE A 159 18.32 -14.09 3.04
C ILE A 159 16.91 -13.67 3.47
N GLU A 160 15.88 -14.51 3.27
CA GLU A 160 14.52 -14.29 3.81
C GLU A 160 14.56 -14.08 5.32
N GLN A 161 15.17 -15.00 6.08
CA GLN A 161 15.27 -14.90 7.54
C GLN A 161 16.01 -13.64 8.00
N ASN A 162 17.02 -13.20 7.25
CA ASN A 162 17.72 -11.96 7.51
C ASN A 162 16.80 -10.75 7.31
N TRP A 163 15.99 -10.75 6.25
CA TRP A 163 14.99 -9.71 5.99
C TRP A 163 13.87 -9.67 7.04
N GLU A 164 13.33 -10.81 7.43
CA GLU A 164 12.33 -10.91 8.51
C GLU A 164 12.87 -10.32 9.82
N SER A 165 14.12 -10.67 10.16
CA SER A 165 14.78 -10.14 11.35
C SER A 165 15.03 -8.63 11.25
N PHE A 166 15.46 -8.15 10.08
CA PHE A 166 15.62 -6.73 9.79
C PHE A 166 14.30 -5.98 9.92
N MET A 167 13.20 -6.51 9.37
CA MET A 167 11.88 -5.90 9.44
C MET A 167 11.39 -5.82 10.88
N ARG A 168 11.44 -6.91 11.63
CA ARG A 168 11.06 -6.96 13.05
C ARG A 168 11.78 -5.90 13.87
N LEU A 169 13.11 -5.78 13.73
CA LEU A 169 13.91 -4.81 14.46
C LEU A 169 13.56 -3.36 14.09
N ASN A 170 13.34 -3.07 12.80
CA ASN A 170 13.04 -1.71 12.38
C ASN A 170 11.60 -1.30 12.72
N LEU A 171 10.64 -2.20 12.64
CA LEU A 171 9.28 -1.97 13.12
C LEU A 171 9.28 -1.71 14.64
N GLN A 172 10.09 -2.44 15.41
CA GLN A 172 10.23 -2.21 16.85
C GLN A 172 10.84 -0.84 17.15
N LYS A 173 11.91 -0.42 16.47
CA LYS A 173 12.53 0.91 16.62
C LYS A 173 11.56 2.06 16.34
N LEU A 174 10.60 1.87 15.46
CA LEU A 174 9.58 2.85 15.10
C LEU A 174 8.23 2.61 15.81
N ASN A 175 8.22 1.89 16.93
CA ASN A 175 6.97 1.56 17.64
C ASN A 175 6.20 2.79 18.16
N SER A 176 6.90 3.90 18.45
CA SER A 176 6.27 5.17 18.81
C SER A 176 5.48 5.84 17.68
N TYR A 177 5.64 5.37 16.45
CA TYR A 177 4.92 5.83 15.25
C TYR A 177 3.98 4.76 14.66
N LYS A 178 3.57 3.79 15.50
CA LYS A 178 2.58 2.76 15.13
C LYS A 178 1.17 3.34 14.88
#